data_97d254d5ef16e13fe80ad358daa981c4
#
_entry.id   97d254d5ef16e13fe80ad358daa981c4
#
_cell.length_a   1.000
_cell.length_b   1.000
_cell.length_c   1.000
_cell.angle_alpha   90.00
_cell.angle_beta   90.00
_cell.angle_gamma   90.00
#
_symmetry.space_group_name_H-M   'P 1'
#
loop_
_entity.id
_entity.type
_entity.pdbx_description
1 polymer ?
#
loop_
_entity_poly.entity_id
_entity_poly.type
_entity_poly.pdbx_seq_one_letter_code
_entity_poly.pdbx_strand_id
1 'polypeptide(L)'
;MKRGADDLEWVEMETAQVEALYQERVTKDFPEAERRPLERILSFRQQGFYRCFLLCQGESWLGYAFCAQGEPESIALLDYYAMGPGLRGQGYGAKGLKLLADRYPAGLLAEVESPATATGEEERRERCRGVAFYQRCGMVDSGIRCLLF
;
A
#
# COMPACT_ATOMS: atom_id res chain seq x y z
N MET A 1 -4.50 -25.71 -11.15
CA MET A 1 -5.83 -25.40 -10.55
C MET A 1 -6.31 -24.05 -11.06
N LYS A 2 -7.50 -23.99 -11.58
CA LYS A 2 -8.08 -22.71 -12.01
C LYS A 2 -8.47 -21.88 -10.79
N ARG A 3 -8.05 -20.61 -10.81
CA ARG A 3 -8.46 -19.67 -9.79
C ARG A 3 -9.94 -19.30 -10.00
N GLY A 4 -10.70 -19.21 -8.91
CA GLY A 4 -12.07 -18.76 -8.96
C GLY A 4 -12.17 -17.28 -9.31
N ALA A 5 -13.30 -16.87 -9.93
CA ALA A 5 -13.53 -15.47 -10.29
C ALA A 5 -13.61 -14.55 -9.06
N ASP A 6 -13.91 -15.10 -7.88
CA ASP A 6 -14.02 -14.34 -6.63
C ASP A 6 -12.72 -14.29 -5.83
N ASP A 7 -11.68 -15.00 -6.29
CA ASP A 7 -10.41 -15.02 -5.59
C ASP A 7 -9.65 -13.72 -5.78
N LEU A 8 -9.14 -13.18 -4.68
CA LEU A 8 -8.29 -12.00 -4.70
C LEU A 8 -6.84 -12.39 -5.01
N GLU A 9 -6.17 -11.57 -5.78
CA GLU A 9 -4.80 -11.83 -6.20
C GLU A 9 -4.06 -10.52 -6.38
N TRP A 10 -2.81 -10.47 -5.95
CA TRP A 10 -1.90 -9.38 -6.27
C TRP A 10 -1.17 -9.70 -7.57
N VAL A 11 -1.34 -8.83 -8.55
CA VAL A 11 -0.72 -8.98 -9.89
C VAL A 11 0.29 -7.85 -10.07
N GLU A 12 1.53 -8.22 -10.38
CA GLU A 12 2.57 -7.21 -10.59
C GLU A 12 2.29 -6.41 -11.85
N MET A 13 2.43 -5.08 -11.76
CA MET A 13 2.17 -4.18 -12.87
C MET A 13 3.37 -4.03 -13.79
N GLU A 14 3.08 -3.80 -15.06
CA GLU A 14 4.08 -3.37 -16.03
C GLU A 14 4.28 -1.86 -15.95
N THR A 15 5.37 -1.36 -16.53
CA THR A 15 5.74 0.05 -16.47
C THR A 15 4.61 0.98 -16.90
N ALA A 16 3.96 0.69 -18.02
CA ALA A 16 2.86 1.53 -18.52
C ALA A 16 1.69 1.58 -17.55
N GLN A 17 1.40 0.47 -16.87
CA GLN A 17 0.35 0.42 -15.85
C GLN A 17 0.70 1.26 -14.63
N VAL A 18 1.97 1.22 -14.20
CA VAL A 18 2.45 2.04 -13.07
C VAL A 18 2.30 3.51 -13.39
N GLU A 19 2.72 3.93 -14.58
CA GLU A 19 2.60 5.32 -15.02
C GLU A 19 1.15 5.80 -15.02
N ALA A 20 0.25 5.01 -15.61
CA ALA A 20 -1.16 5.35 -15.68
C ALA A 20 -1.80 5.42 -14.29
N LEU A 21 -1.53 4.42 -13.45
CA LEU A 21 -2.09 4.38 -12.11
C LEU A 21 -1.58 5.52 -11.24
N TYR A 22 -0.29 5.85 -11.35
CA TYR A 22 0.28 6.97 -10.61
C TYR A 22 -0.46 8.27 -10.94
N GLN A 23 -0.64 8.57 -12.22
CA GLN A 23 -1.29 9.79 -12.65
C GLN A 23 -2.78 9.83 -12.33
N GLU A 24 -3.46 8.69 -12.40
CA GLU A 24 -4.91 8.62 -12.19
C GLU A 24 -5.31 8.46 -10.72
N ARG A 25 -4.49 7.78 -9.92
CA ARG A 25 -4.87 7.43 -8.55
C ARG A 25 -3.92 7.93 -7.48
N VAL A 26 -2.63 7.68 -7.60
CA VAL A 26 -1.67 8.06 -6.53
C VAL A 26 -1.69 9.57 -6.30
N THR A 27 -1.78 10.36 -7.36
CA THR A 27 -1.88 11.82 -7.26
C THR A 27 -3.14 12.30 -6.55
N LYS A 28 -4.20 11.49 -6.55
CA LYS A 28 -5.46 11.82 -5.87
C LYS A 28 -5.55 11.24 -4.46
N ASP A 29 -5.00 10.05 -4.27
CA ASP A 29 -5.12 9.32 -3.01
C ASP A 29 -4.12 9.82 -1.95
N PHE A 30 -3.00 10.40 -2.38
CA PHE A 30 -1.94 10.85 -1.47
C PHE A 30 -1.56 12.30 -1.75
N PRO A 31 -1.35 13.14 -0.70
CA PRO A 31 -0.90 14.52 -0.88
C PRO A 31 0.49 14.58 -1.51
N GLU A 32 0.76 15.69 -2.20
CA GLU A 32 2.04 15.89 -2.89
C GLU A 32 3.25 15.69 -1.99
N ALA A 33 3.17 16.15 -0.74
CA ALA A 33 4.26 16.02 0.22
C ALA A 33 4.60 14.56 0.58
N GLU A 34 3.64 13.65 0.39
CA GLU A 34 3.81 12.23 0.72
C GLU A 34 4.17 11.38 -0.50
N ARG A 35 4.18 11.99 -1.69
CA ARG A 35 4.40 11.23 -2.93
C ARG A 35 5.86 11.25 -3.35
N ARG A 36 6.38 10.08 -3.72
CA ARG A 36 7.65 10.00 -4.42
C ARG A 36 7.44 10.42 -5.88
N PRO A 37 8.39 11.13 -6.51
CA PRO A 37 8.28 11.38 -7.95
C PRO A 37 8.18 10.08 -8.74
N LEU A 38 7.35 10.08 -9.78
CA LEU A 38 7.14 8.89 -10.61
C LEU A 38 8.45 8.33 -11.17
N GLU A 39 9.33 9.19 -11.65
CA GLU A 39 10.62 8.77 -12.20
C GLU A 39 11.50 8.04 -11.19
N ARG A 40 11.38 8.38 -9.90
CA ARG A 40 12.08 7.65 -8.84
C ARG A 40 11.52 6.25 -8.66
N ILE A 41 10.20 6.13 -8.67
CA ILE A 41 9.53 4.83 -8.57
C ILE A 41 9.96 3.93 -9.72
N LEU A 42 9.96 4.46 -10.94
CA LEU A 42 10.36 3.70 -12.12
C LEU A 42 11.83 3.29 -12.07
N SER A 43 12.70 4.18 -11.59
CA SER A 43 14.12 3.88 -11.41
C SER A 43 14.34 2.76 -10.39
N PHE A 44 13.66 2.83 -9.24
CA PHE A 44 13.77 1.80 -8.19
C PHE A 44 13.24 0.44 -8.67
N ARG A 45 12.16 0.45 -9.47
CA ARG A 45 11.64 -0.77 -10.08
C ARG A 45 12.68 -1.41 -11.01
N GLN A 46 13.31 -0.60 -11.84
CA GLN A 46 14.32 -1.08 -12.77
C GLN A 46 15.52 -1.67 -12.04
N GLN A 47 15.86 -1.12 -10.87
CA GLN A 47 16.95 -1.62 -10.03
C GLN A 47 16.57 -2.85 -9.20
N GLY A 48 15.29 -3.23 -9.18
CA GLY A 48 14.81 -4.38 -8.43
C GLY A 48 14.45 -4.09 -6.98
N PHE A 49 14.44 -2.82 -6.56
CA PHE A 49 14.15 -2.43 -5.17
C PHE A 49 12.68 -2.11 -4.91
N TYR A 50 11.86 -2.11 -5.95
CA TYR A 50 10.49 -1.60 -5.83
C TYR A 50 9.56 -2.40 -6.71
N ARG A 51 8.42 -2.79 -6.16
CA ARG A 51 7.40 -3.55 -6.90
C ARG A 51 6.05 -2.89 -6.74
N CYS A 52 5.30 -2.85 -7.82
CA CYS A 52 3.96 -2.25 -7.85
C CYS A 52 2.96 -3.32 -8.24
N PHE A 53 1.91 -3.46 -7.42
CA PHE A 53 0.92 -4.52 -7.59
C PHE A 53 -0.49 -3.95 -7.68
N LEU A 54 -1.33 -4.61 -8.48
CA LEU A 54 -2.78 -4.40 -8.49
C LEU A 54 -3.44 -5.55 -7.73
N LEU A 55 -4.41 -5.22 -6.89
CA LEU A 55 -5.29 -6.23 -6.29
C LEU A 55 -6.43 -6.47 -7.26
N CYS A 56 -6.53 -7.70 -7.74
CA CYS A 56 -7.52 -8.08 -8.75
C CYS A 56 -8.46 -9.14 -8.21
N GLN A 57 -9.71 -9.04 -8.68
CA GLN A 57 -10.73 -10.07 -8.47
C GLN A 57 -11.29 -10.37 -9.85
N GLY A 58 -10.87 -11.51 -10.44
CA GLY A 58 -11.13 -11.76 -11.84
C GLY A 58 -10.49 -10.69 -12.72
N GLU A 59 -11.28 -10.04 -13.55
CA GLU A 59 -10.82 -8.95 -14.43
C GLU A 59 -10.95 -7.56 -13.81
N SER A 60 -11.53 -7.48 -12.61
CA SER A 60 -11.72 -6.20 -11.92
C SER A 60 -10.53 -5.88 -11.04
N TRP A 61 -10.04 -4.64 -11.09
CA TRP A 61 -9.04 -4.20 -10.12
C TRP A 61 -9.75 -3.50 -8.94
N LEU A 62 -9.25 -3.77 -7.74
CA LEU A 62 -9.87 -3.30 -6.50
C LEU A 62 -9.00 -2.30 -5.75
N GLY A 63 -7.70 -2.38 -5.95
CA GLY A 63 -6.77 -1.52 -5.25
C GLY A 63 -5.35 -1.73 -5.71
N TYR A 64 -4.41 -1.08 -5.04
CA TYR A 64 -3.00 -1.18 -5.40
C TYR A 64 -2.09 -1.14 -4.18
N ALA A 65 -0.90 -1.69 -4.33
CA ALA A 65 0.15 -1.66 -3.32
C ALA A 65 1.50 -1.46 -3.99
N PHE A 66 2.28 -0.50 -3.49
CA PHE A 66 3.64 -0.27 -3.93
C PHE A 66 4.56 -0.62 -2.77
N CYS A 67 5.50 -1.52 -3.00
CA CYS A 67 6.37 -2.06 -1.96
C CYS A 67 7.84 -1.85 -2.30
N ALA A 68 8.62 -1.40 -1.32
CA ALA A 68 10.06 -1.27 -1.43
C ALA A 68 10.74 -2.38 -0.64
N GLN A 69 11.75 -3.00 -1.22
CA GLN A 69 12.52 -4.07 -0.57
C GLN A 69 13.96 -4.00 -1.06
N GLY A 70 14.88 -3.72 -0.13
CA GLY A 70 16.28 -3.51 -0.48
C GLY A 70 17.00 -4.76 -0.95
N GLU A 71 16.67 -5.92 -0.37
CA GLU A 71 17.25 -7.19 -0.73
C GLU A 71 16.16 -8.26 -0.78
N PRO A 72 16.30 -9.28 -1.65
CA PRO A 72 15.37 -10.41 -1.63
C PRO A 72 15.30 -11.02 -0.23
N GLU A 73 14.11 -11.43 0.18
CA GLU A 73 13.86 -12.06 1.48
C GLU A 73 14.04 -11.16 2.70
N SER A 74 14.30 -9.84 2.51
CA SER A 74 14.31 -8.88 3.62
C SER A 74 12.91 -8.36 3.91
N ILE A 75 12.78 -7.57 4.99
CA ILE A 75 11.55 -6.87 5.31
C ILE A 75 11.23 -5.88 4.18
N ALA A 76 9.97 -5.83 3.77
CA ALA A 76 9.49 -4.88 2.77
C ALA A 76 8.77 -3.71 3.43
N LEU A 77 8.87 -2.53 2.79
CA LEU A 77 8.13 -1.34 3.19
C LEU A 77 6.90 -1.21 2.29
N LEU A 78 5.73 -1.13 2.89
CA LEU A 78 4.49 -0.81 2.17
C LEU A 78 4.44 0.70 1.98
N ASP A 79 4.83 1.15 0.80
CA ASP A 79 4.99 2.58 0.50
C ASP A 79 3.65 3.26 0.16
N TYR A 80 2.82 2.59 -0.64
CA TYR A 80 1.45 3.04 -0.96
C TYR A 80 0.50 1.86 -0.88
N TYR A 81 -0.67 2.09 -0.31
CA TYR A 81 -1.71 1.08 -0.20
C TYR A 81 -3.08 1.75 -0.20
N ALA A 82 -3.88 1.47 -1.21
CA ALA A 82 -5.21 2.07 -1.32
C ALA A 82 -6.16 1.17 -2.09
N MET A 83 -7.44 1.22 -1.70
CA MET A 83 -8.52 0.59 -2.44
C MET A 83 -9.13 1.61 -3.41
N GLY A 84 -9.74 1.13 -4.48
CA GLY A 84 -10.40 1.96 -5.48
C GLY A 84 -11.63 2.66 -4.94
N PRO A 85 -12.16 3.62 -5.73
CA PRO A 85 -13.34 4.38 -5.31
C PRO A 85 -14.54 3.49 -5.00
N GLY A 86 -15.23 3.79 -3.90
CA GLY A 86 -16.44 3.07 -3.51
C GLY A 86 -16.22 1.69 -2.90
N LEU A 87 -14.98 1.26 -2.70
CA LEU A 87 -14.68 -0.07 -2.18
C LEU A 87 -14.32 -0.10 -0.70
N ARG A 88 -14.31 1.04 -0.03
CA ARG A 88 -14.05 1.12 1.40
C ARG A 88 -15.19 0.45 2.19
N GLY A 89 -14.84 -0.21 3.28
CA GLY A 89 -15.83 -0.84 4.15
C GLY A 89 -16.30 -2.22 3.71
N GLN A 90 -15.74 -2.76 2.64
CA GLN A 90 -16.13 -4.08 2.13
C GLN A 90 -15.14 -5.19 2.49
N GLY A 91 -14.10 -4.86 3.26
CA GLY A 91 -13.13 -5.85 3.74
C GLY A 91 -12.00 -6.17 2.77
N TYR A 92 -11.96 -5.56 1.59
CA TYR A 92 -10.91 -5.81 0.59
C TYR A 92 -9.54 -5.38 1.09
N GLY A 93 -9.47 -4.24 1.80
CA GLY A 93 -8.21 -3.76 2.36
C GLY A 93 -7.56 -4.75 3.31
N ALA A 94 -8.34 -5.32 4.20
CA ALA A 94 -7.84 -6.30 5.18
C ALA A 94 -7.44 -7.61 4.51
N LYS A 95 -8.25 -8.11 3.58
CA LYS A 95 -7.95 -9.34 2.84
C LYS A 95 -6.71 -9.17 1.96
N GLY A 96 -6.63 -8.03 1.27
CA GLY A 96 -5.48 -7.72 0.44
C GLY A 96 -4.19 -7.61 1.22
N LEU A 97 -4.25 -6.97 2.40
CA LEU A 97 -3.06 -6.82 3.25
C LEU A 97 -2.53 -8.17 3.73
N LYS A 98 -3.43 -9.08 4.10
CA LYS A 98 -3.05 -10.42 4.51
C LYS A 98 -2.36 -11.18 3.38
N LEU A 99 -2.91 -11.12 2.18
CA LEU A 99 -2.31 -11.75 1.00
C LEU A 99 -0.95 -11.12 0.65
N LEU A 100 -0.84 -9.81 0.82
CA LEU A 100 0.42 -9.12 0.56
C LEU A 100 1.50 -9.53 1.57
N ALA A 101 1.12 -9.65 2.85
CA ALA A 101 2.04 -10.10 3.89
C ALA A 101 2.56 -11.51 3.61
N ASP A 102 1.76 -12.37 3.00
CA ASP A 102 2.19 -13.72 2.62
C ASP A 102 3.30 -13.70 1.56
N ARG A 103 3.39 -12.65 0.76
CA ARG A 103 4.46 -12.48 -0.22
C ARG A 103 5.78 -12.03 0.40
N TYR A 104 5.73 -11.48 1.61
CA TYR A 104 6.89 -10.94 2.29
C TYR A 104 7.03 -11.58 3.68
N PRO A 105 7.41 -12.88 3.72
CA PRO A 105 7.43 -13.63 4.98
C PRO A 105 8.42 -13.09 6.01
N ALA A 106 9.43 -12.33 5.60
CA ALA A 106 10.35 -11.69 6.55
C ALA A 106 9.71 -10.51 7.28
N GLY A 107 8.61 -9.98 6.76
CA GLY A 107 7.87 -8.91 7.40
C GLY A 107 7.49 -7.79 6.44
N LEU A 108 6.42 -7.09 6.78
CA LEU A 108 5.91 -5.95 6.03
C LEU A 108 5.75 -4.78 6.98
N LEU A 109 6.44 -3.68 6.68
CA LEU A 109 6.34 -2.44 7.45
C LEU A 109 5.39 -1.48 6.76
N ALA A 110 4.55 -0.82 7.53
CA ALA A 110 3.73 0.27 7.03
C ALA A 110 4.01 1.51 7.89
N GLU A 111 4.10 2.66 7.25
CA GLU A 111 4.23 3.93 7.94
C GLU A 111 2.84 4.53 8.10
N VAL A 112 2.54 5.01 9.30
CA VAL A 112 1.28 5.69 9.58
C VAL A 112 1.59 7.01 10.27
N GLU A 113 0.78 8.02 9.97
CA GLU A 113 0.90 9.29 10.65
C GLU A 113 0.37 9.18 12.08
N SER A 114 1.14 9.74 13.03
CA SER A 114 0.76 9.70 14.43
C SER A 114 -0.46 10.59 14.71
N PRO A 115 -1.49 10.08 15.41
CA PRO A 115 -2.59 10.92 15.87
C PRO A 115 -2.14 12.06 16.79
N ALA A 116 -1.04 11.86 17.51
CA ALA A 116 -0.54 12.84 18.47
C ALA A 116 -0.05 14.15 17.81
N THR A 117 0.33 14.11 16.53
CA THR A 117 0.83 15.28 15.80
C THR A 117 -0.23 15.87 14.85
N ALA A 118 -1.47 15.42 14.92
CA ALA A 118 -2.55 15.93 14.09
C ALA A 118 -2.86 17.39 14.46
N THR A 119 -3.21 18.19 13.45
CA THR A 119 -3.49 19.62 13.62
C THR A 119 -4.95 19.94 13.88
N GLY A 120 -5.82 18.94 13.97
CA GLY A 120 -7.24 19.11 14.23
C GLY A 120 -7.92 17.80 14.55
N GLU A 121 -9.18 17.90 15.01
CA GLU A 121 -9.96 16.74 15.44
C GLU A 121 -10.27 15.78 14.30
N GLU A 122 -10.59 16.32 13.12
CA GLU A 122 -10.90 15.53 11.95
C GLU A 122 -9.67 14.75 11.46
N GLU A 123 -8.53 15.42 11.38
CA GLU A 123 -7.25 14.79 11.00
C GLU A 123 -6.85 13.72 12.00
N ARG A 124 -7.04 14.00 13.30
CA ARG A 124 -6.75 13.04 14.35
C ARG A 124 -7.61 11.79 14.22
N ARG A 125 -8.90 11.94 13.92
CA ARG A 125 -9.80 10.79 13.70
C ARG A 125 -9.38 9.96 12.51
N GLU A 126 -8.97 10.59 11.42
CA GLU A 126 -8.49 9.88 10.24
C GLU A 126 -7.23 9.07 10.55
N ARG A 127 -6.29 9.67 11.25
CA ARG A 127 -5.05 8.99 11.66
C ARG A 127 -5.33 7.83 12.62
N CYS A 128 -6.26 8.01 13.55
CA CYS A 128 -6.69 6.93 14.44
C CYS A 128 -7.33 5.78 13.66
N ARG A 129 -8.14 6.07 12.64
CA ARG A 129 -8.73 5.03 11.79
C ARG A 129 -7.66 4.25 11.03
N GLY A 130 -6.63 4.95 10.55
CA GLY A 130 -5.50 4.30 9.87
C GLY A 130 -4.74 3.34 10.78
N VAL A 131 -4.41 3.80 11.98
CA VAL A 131 -3.74 2.96 12.98
C VAL A 131 -4.62 1.75 13.34
N ALA A 132 -5.90 1.99 13.60
CA ALA A 132 -6.85 0.93 13.97
C ALA A 132 -7.00 -0.11 12.86
N PHE A 133 -6.99 0.34 11.59
CA PHE A 133 -7.07 -0.57 10.46
C PHE A 133 -5.90 -1.56 10.46
N TYR A 134 -4.67 -1.05 10.57
CA TYR A 134 -3.49 -1.92 10.56
C TYR A 134 -3.46 -2.84 11.77
N GLN A 135 -3.87 -2.34 12.94
CA GLN A 135 -3.96 -3.18 14.14
C GLN A 135 -4.96 -4.32 13.99
N ARG A 136 -6.13 -4.04 13.40
CA ARG A 136 -7.12 -5.09 13.11
C ARG A 136 -6.59 -6.13 12.12
N CYS A 137 -5.69 -5.73 11.25
CA CYS A 137 -5.06 -6.65 10.30
C CYS A 137 -3.91 -7.45 10.90
N GLY A 138 -3.64 -7.30 12.19
CA GLY A 138 -2.60 -8.05 12.90
C GLY A 138 -1.24 -7.39 12.92
N MET A 139 -1.12 -6.16 12.46
CA MET A 139 0.13 -5.41 12.54
C MET A 139 0.26 -4.77 13.92
N VAL A 140 1.49 -4.67 14.38
CA VAL A 140 1.79 -4.10 15.70
C VAL A 140 2.65 -2.84 15.54
N ASP A 141 2.51 -1.91 16.48
CA ASP A 141 3.35 -0.71 16.51
C ASP A 141 4.77 -1.14 16.89
N SER A 142 5.73 -0.86 16.01
CA SER A 142 7.13 -1.22 16.25
C SER A 142 7.83 -0.31 17.27
N GLY A 143 7.20 0.81 17.63
CA GLY A 143 7.82 1.80 18.49
C GLY A 143 8.78 2.75 17.78
N ILE A 144 9.03 2.53 16.51
CA ILE A 144 9.90 3.42 15.72
C ILE A 144 9.13 4.68 15.34
N ARG A 145 9.77 5.83 15.51
CA ARG A 145 9.23 7.13 15.12
C ARG A 145 10.16 7.74 14.07
N CYS A 146 9.55 8.29 13.01
CA CYS A 146 10.29 8.94 11.93
C CYS A 146 9.79 10.37 11.75
N LEU A 147 10.72 11.25 11.37
CA LEU A 147 10.35 12.59 10.91
C LEU A 147 10.38 12.59 9.39
N LEU A 148 9.34 13.15 8.79
CA LEU A 148 9.28 13.34 7.35
C LEU A 148 9.75 14.77 7.03
N PHE A 149 10.61 14.87 6.06
CA PHE A 149 11.14 16.15 5.61
C PHE A 149 10.68 16.48 4.21
#